data_489149affb311c88df34a95a1983b840
#
_entry.id   489149affb311c88df34a95a1983b840
#
_cell.length_a   1.000
_cell.length_b   1.000
_cell.length_c   1.000
_cell.angle_alpha   90.00
_cell.angle_beta   90.00
_cell.angle_gamma   90.00
#
_symmetry.space_group_name_H-M   'P 1'
#
loop_
_entity.id
_entity.type
_entity.pdbx_description
1 polymer ?
#
loop_
_entity_poly.entity_id
_entity_poly.type
_entity_poly.pdbx_seq_one_letter_code
_entity_poly.pdbx_strand_id
1 'polypeptide(L)'
;MTKKPGVIARLIDNAVGVFSPKAAFNRKQYRGLLSQDKRSAQYAAAKTGRLTGDWSPIDAGINDIVRASSPAVRARVRQLVRDFPVFTRAVQVIIDNAIGSGIIFQSRVTNPAGDNINEKICNQIEDAFKFWADEADIAGQLHYYELMELAKRQELETGEFIFYKRRSRSARRYLPFALQLIEADWLTGNPTTTIPSNHKIDQGVEYVTATGERVAYHFADPDGWGRSIRVPAAQIIHGFQTLRPGQLRGISSFAPGVLIAHDLSEYLDAEIDTAKMAAKYLAFVTRADPAGRTSLLTDGTGDDAGKKIDEIENAIIEYLSQGEDIKIATNPRPGSNFPPTVKLMISMFSATTNVPYELLSFDYSGLTYSSSRVSRNDFVHYIKPVVVRHIRRFATPTFKPFLESAVMNGRLTLPGFFANPAPYYKAEWQPPGMESIDPLRESKATISEIDALIRSPQEVALARGRDYQTLIQEIKRAKQLQKDAGLEVVIDSTSTANNPAAVAGQKADGSKIEVRTQGVADDLEALLIEILDRVDTITPTA
;
A
#
# COMPACT_ATOMS: atom_id res chain seq x y z
N MET A 1 5.92 45.23 1.43
CA MET A 1 5.76 46.50 0.67
C MET A 1 4.40 47.09 1.00
N THR A 2 4.34 48.25 1.68
CA THR A 2 3.09 48.95 1.95
C THR A 2 2.52 49.46 0.64
N LYS A 3 1.33 48.95 0.23
CA LYS A 3 0.63 49.49 -0.93
C LYS A 3 0.51 50.99 -0.76
N LYS A 4 1.20 51.75 -1.58
CA LYS A 4 1.10 53.24 -1.57
C LYS A 4 -0.36 53.60 -1.77
N PRO A 5 -0.91 54.56 -0.99
CA PRO A 5 -2.29 54.99 -1.15
C PRO A 5 -2.56 55.41 -2.60
N GLY A 6 -3.75 55.06 -3.13
CA GLY A 6 -4.12 55.38 -4.50
C GLY A 6 -4.02 56.89 -4.78
N VAL A 7 -3.80 57.25 -6.04
CA VAL A 7 -3.58 58.65 -6.48
C VAL A 7 -4.65 59.59 -5.95
N ILE A 8 -5.92 59.21 -5.96
CA ILE A 8 -7.05 59.99 -5.45
C ILE A 8 -6.94 60.25 -3.94
N ALA A 9 -6.53 59.20 -3.18
CA ALA A 9 -6.37 59.35 -1.74
C ALA A 9 -5.22 60.30 -1.34
N ARG A 10 -4.16 60.36 -2.14
CA ARG A 10 -3.05 61.31 -1.94
C ARG A 10 -3.45 62.75 -2.28
N LEU A 11 -4.24 62.94 -3.35
CA LEU A 11 -4.75 64.23 -3.74
C LEU A 11 -5.68 64.83 -2.67
N ILE A 12 -6.57 63.99 -2.12
CA ILE A 12 -7.46 64.42 -1.03
C ILE A 12 -6.66 64.71 0.24
N ASP A 13 -5.64 63.94 0.59
CA ASP A 13 -4.81 64.16 1.76
C ASP A 13 -3.96 65.43 1.62
N ASN A 14 -3.49 65.74 0.41
CA ASN A 14 -2.78 66.98 0.14
C ASN A 14 -3.71 68.21 0.22
N ALA A 15 -4.92 68.11 -0.37
CA ALA A 15 -5.91 69.18 -0.29
C ALA A 15 -6.35 69.49 1.16
N VAL A 16 -6.66 68.44 1.93
CA VAL A 16 -7.00 68.55 3.36
C VAL A 16 -5.82 69.06 4.18
N GLY A 17 -4.57 68.72 3.81
CA GLY A 17 -3.35 69.16 4.47
C GLY A 17 -3.12 70.64 4.35
N VAL A 18 -3.57 71.27 3.26
CA VAL A 18 -3.49 72.72 3.05
C VAL A 18 -4.48 73.48 3.96
N PHE A 19 -5.71 72.97 4.13
CA PHE A 19 -6.76 73.63 4.92
C PHE A 19 -6.73 73.27 6.41
N SER A 20 -6.31 72.02 6.76
CA SER A 20 -6.22 71.56 8.14
C SER A 20 -5.16 70.45 8.30
N PRO A 21 -3.92 70.83 8.71
CA PRO A 21 -2.85 69.84 8.92
C PRO A 21 -3.19 68.72 9.92
N LYS A 22 -3.97 69.10 10.97
CA LYS A 22 -4.41 68.15 12.01
C LYS A 22 -5.40 67.09 11.47
N ALA A 23 -6.31 67.51 10.60
CA ALA A 23 -7.26 66.55 9.94
C ALA A 23 -6.55 65.62 8.96
N ALA A 24 -5.56 66.07 8.21
CA ALA A 24 -4.76 65.28 7.32
C ALA A 24 -3.92 64.23 8.08
N PHE A 25 -3.35 64.61 9.21
CA PHE A 25 -2.60 63.71 10.09
C PHE A 25 -3.50 62.64 10.68
N ASN A 26 -4.67 62.99 11.21
CA ASN A 26 -5.64 62.02 11.75
C ASN A 26 -6.13 61.03 10.69
N ARG A 27 -6.38 61.47 9.46
CA ARG A 27 -6.76 60.59 8.33
C ARG A 27 -5.64 59.60 7.96
N LYS A 28 -4.38 60.05 7.98
CA LYS A 28 -3.23 59.16 7.76
C LYS A 28 -3.10 58.13 8.86
N GLN A 29 -3.25 58.54 10.11
CA GLN A 29 -3.22 57.66 11.27
C GLN A 29 -4.36 56.63 11.21
N TYR A 30 -5.60 57.06 10.91
CA TYR A 30 -6.76 56.18 10.81
C TYR A 30 -6.61 55.13 9.70
N ARG A 31 -6.03 55.48 8.54
CA ARG A 31 -5.70 54.52 7.48
C ARG A 31 -4.59 53.56 7.89
N GLY A 32 -3.63 54.06 8.65
CA GLY A 32 -2.58 53.19 9.24
C GLY A 32 -3.18 52.16 10.18
N LEU A 33 -4.10 52.56 11.05
CA LEU A 33 -4.82 51.67 11.96
C LEU A 33 -5.72 50.66 11.22
N LEU A 34 -6.51 51.10 10.23
CA LEU A 34 -7.34 50.23 9.39
C LEU A 34 -6.51 49.21 8.56
N SER A 35 -5.30 49.61 8.15
CA SER A 35 -4.38 48.72 7.48
C SER A 35 -3.72 47.70 8.42
N GLN A 36 -3.53 48.07 9.68
CA GLN A 36 -3.07 47.18 10.75
C GLN A 36 -4.17 46.19 11.17
N ASP A 37 -5.42 46.64 11.32
CA ASP A 37 -6.56 45.78 11.64
C ASP A 37 -6.80 44.70 10.55
N LYS A 38 -6.71 45.09 9.28
CA LYS A 38 -6.79 44.11 8.17
C LYS A 38 -5.65 43.12 8.16
N ARG A 39 -4.46 43.48 8.66
CA ARG A 39 -3.32 42.56 8.80
C ARG A 39 -3.44 41.67 10.02
N SER A 40 -4.10 42.14 11.10
CA SER A 40 -4.34 41.31 12.29
C SER A 40 -5.40 40.23 12.07
N ALA A 41 -6.31 40.42 11.11
CA ALA A 41 -7.36 39.49 10.76
C ALA A 41 -6.92 38.37 9.77
N GLN A 42 -5.64 38.37 9.36
CA GLN A 42 -5.11 37.31 8.49
C GLN A 42 -4.56 36.14 9.32
N TYR A 43 -4.78 34.91 8.85
CA TYR A 43 -4.12 33.74 9.41
C TYR A 43 -2.60 33.92 9.43
N ALA A 44 -1.94 33.44 10.48
CA ALA A 44 -0.48 33.52 10.60
C ALA A 44 0.26 32.94 9.39
N ALA A 45 -0.26 31.84 8.84
CA ALA A 45 0.26 31.18 7.66
C ALA A 45 0.22 32.02 6.37
N ALA A 46 -0.66 33.02 6.30
CA ALA A 46 -0.78 33.93 5.15
C ALA A 46 0.08 35.20 5.27
N LYS A 47 0.73 35.41 6.42
CA LYS A 47 1.57 36.59 6.64
C LYS A 47 2.93 36.36 6.00
N THR A 48 3.37 37.33 5.18
CA THR A 48 4.74 37.40 4.68
C THR A 48 5.61 38.15 5.66
N GLY A 49 6.70 37.56 6.12
CA GLY A 49 7.61 38.12 7.09
C GLY A 49 8.98 37.45 7.04
N ARG A 50 9.83 37.73 8.05
CA ARG A 50 11.18 37.14 8.12
C ARG A 50 11.17 35.61 8.15
N LEU A 51 10.15 34.99 8.77
CA LEU A 51 10.02 33.53 8.88
C LEU A 51 9.44 32.86 7.62
N THR A 52 8.83 33.64 6.71
CA THR A 52 8.18 33.13 5.49
C THR A 52 8.77 33.77 4.23
N GLY A 53 9.88 34.52 4.34
CA GLY A 53 10.47 35.28 3.24
C GLY A 53 10.96 34.37 2.11
N ASP A 54 11.53 33.25 2.48
CA ASP A 54 12.06 32.24 1.54
C ASP A 54 10.99 31.19 1.13
N TRP A 55 9.80 31.24 1.75
CA TRP A 55 8.70 30.35 1.45
C TRP A 55 7.70 31.02 0.50
N SER A 56 7.86 30.76 -0.79
CA SER A 56 7.01 31.29 -1.87
C SER A 56 6.21 30.17 -2.54
N PRO A 57 5.12 29.66 -1.93
CA PRO A 57 4.31 28.61 -2.51
C PRO A 57 3.62 29.12 -3.78
N ILE A 58 3.62 28.30 -4.82
CA ILE A 58 2.92 28.56 -6.08
C ILE A 58 1.53 27.92 -5.99
N ASP A 59 0.48 28.72 -6.09
CA ASP A 59 -0.90 28.22 -6.22
C ASP A 59 -1.18 27.88 -7.69
N ALA A 60 -0.89 26.62 -8.05
CA ALA A 60 -1.13 26.10 -9.38
C ALA A 60 -2.31 25.11 -9.41
N GLY A 61 -2.91 24.94 -10.58
CA GLY A 61 -3.90 23.91 -10.84
C GLY A 61 -3.34 22.51 -10.59
N ILE A 62 -4.18 21.58 -10.08
CA ILE A 62 -3.72 20.23 -9.77
C ILE A 62 -3.14 19.52 -11.00
N ASN A 63 -3.71 19.72 -12.18
CA ASN A 63 -3.23 19.10 -13.40
C ASN A 63 -1.86 19.63 -13.83
N ASP A 64 -1.57 20.91 -13.57
CA ASP A 64 -0.25 21.51 -13.85
C ASP A 64 0.82 20.95 -12.90
N ILE A 65 0.48 20.81 -11.61
CA ILE A 65 1.35 20.20 -10.59
C ILE A 65 1.64 18.75 -10.96
N VAL A 66 0.61 17.97 -11.28
CA VAL A 66 0.76 16.55 -11.65
C VAL A 66 1.58 16.41 -12.94
N ARG A 67 1.32 17.25 -13.96
CA ARG A 67 2.07 17.24 -15.22
C ARG A 67 3.56 17.48 -15.01
N ALA A 68 3.89 18.47 -14.17
CA ALA A 68 5.29 18.83 -13.91
C ALA A 68 6.02 17.80 -13.04
N SER A 69 5.31 17.17 -12.09
CA SER A 69 5.93 16.36 -11.03
C SER A 69 5.88 14.85 -11.32
N SER A 70 4.79 14.35 -11.93
CA SER A 70 4.53 12.92 -12.04
C SER A 70 5.65 12.11 -12.72
N PRO A 71 6.28 12.56 -13.82
CA PRO A 71 7.34 11.76 -14.46
C PRO A 71 8.54 11.54 -13.52
N ALA A 72 8.99 12.60 -12.84
CA ALA A 72 10.13 12.51 -11.93
C ALA A 72 9.79 11.69 -10.66
N VAL A 73 8.59 11.89 -10.08
CA VAL A 73 8.13 11.12 -8.92
C VAL A 73 8.04 9.64 -9.26
N ARG A 74 7.45 9.29 -10.39
CA ARG A 74 7.32 7.92 -10.87
C ARG A 74 8.67 7.23 -11.06
N ALA A 75 9.61 7.88 -11.71
CA ALA A 75 10.95 7.34 -11.91
C ALA A 75 11.67 7.08 -10.58
N ARG A 76 11.59 8.03 -9.63
CA ARG A 76 12.20 7.91 -8.30
C ARG A 76 11.54 6.82 -7.46
N VAL A 77 10.19 6.75 -7.47
CA VAL A 77 9.46 5.71 -6.74
C VAL A 77 9.80 4.32 -7.28
N ARG A 78 9.80 4.13 -8.61
CA ARG A 78 10.20 2.84 -9.23
C ARG A 78 11.64 2.46 -8.88
N GLN A 79 12.55 3.43 -8.82
CA GLN A 79 13.93 3.18 -8.38
C GLN A 79 13.96 2.72 -6.92
N LEU A 80 13.31 3.45 -6.01
CA LEU A 80 13.30 3.10 -4.59
C LEU A 80 12.60 1.75 -4.32
N VAL A 81 11.53 1.44 -5.06
CA VAL A 81 10.87 0.12 -4.96
C VAL A 81 11.82 -1.01 -5.38
N ARG A 82 12.68 -0.78 -6.38
CA ARG A 82 13.62 -1.78 -6.86
C ARG A 82 14.84 -1.94 -5.95
N ASP A 83 15.39 -0.80 -5.46
CA ASP A 83 16.72 -0.74 -4.90
C ASP A 83 16.74 -0.56 -3.36
N PHE A 84 15.63 -0.10 -2.74
CA PHE A 84 15.56 0.18 -1.31
C PHE A 84 14.56 -0.71 -0.56
N PRO A 85 15.01 -1.66 0.29
CA PRO A 85 14.15 -2.69 0.91
C PRO A 85 12.98 -2.15 1.73
N VAL A 86 13.17 -1.06 2.50
CA VAL A 86 12.12 -0.47 3.33
C VAL A 86 10.98 0.08 2.45
N PHE A 87 11.33 0.65 1.30
CA PHE A 87 10.35 1.17 0.35
C PHE A 87 9.59 0.04 -0.35
N THR A 88 10.31 -1.00 -0.79
CA THR A 88 9.70 -2.23 -1.35
C THR A 88 8.72 -2.85 -0.37
N ARG A 89 9.13 -2.94 0.92
CA ARG A 89 8.28 -3.48 1.98
C ARG A 89 7.01 -2.66 2.19
N ALA A 90 7.08 -1.32 2.14
CA ALA A 90 5.91 -0.46 2.28
C ALA A 90 4.86 -0.72 1.19
N VAL A 91 5.30 -0.87 -0.07
CA VAL A 91 4.42 -1.23 -1.20
C VAL A 91 3.79 -2.59 -0.96
N GLN A 92 4.60 -3.60 -0.59
CA GLN A 92 4.12 -4.97 -0.42
C GLN A 92 3.12 -5.09 0.74
N VAL A 93 3.37 -4.45 1.88
CA VAL A 93 2.44 -4.46 3.03
C VAL A 93 1.05 -3.92 2.65
N ILE A 94 1.01 -2.84 1.86
CA ILE A 94 -0.28 -2.30 1.41
C ILE A 94 -0.97 -3.27 0.46
N ILE A 95 -0.24 -3.91 -0.46
CA ILE A 95 -0.79 -4.88 -1.41
C ILE A 95 -1.34 -6.11 -0.67
N ASP A 96 -0.53 -6.69 0.22
CA ASP A 96 -0.88 -7.89 1.00
C ASP A 96 -2.16 -7.69 1.81
N ASN A 97 -2.33 -6.49 2.40
CA ASN A 97 -3.49 -6.19 3.24
C ASN A 97 -4.68 -5.64 2.46
N ALA A 98 -4.46 -5.04 1.27
CA ALA A 98 -5.56 -4.50 0.47
C ALA A 98 -6.15 -5.53 -0.50
N ILE A 99 -5.30 -6.37 -1.08
CA ILE A 99 -5.68 -7.36 -2.10
C ILE A 99 -5.49 -8.79 -1.58
N GLY A 100 -4.35 -9.06 -0.90
CA GLY A 100 -4.00 -10.39 -0.42
C GLY A 100 -4.10 -11.45 -1.51
N SER A 101 -4.80 -12.54 -1.27
CA SER A 101 -5.08 -13.61 -2.26
C SER A 101 -6.15 -13.25 -3.29
N GLY A 102 -6.67 -12.01 -3.27
CA GLY A 102 -7.70 -11.51 -4.17
C GLY A 102 -8.95 -11.05 -3.43
N ILE A 103 -9.68 -10.13 -4.05
CA ILE A 103 -10.99 -9.66 -3.58
C ILE A 103 -12.05 -10.53 -4.26
N ILE A 104 -12.67 -11.40 -3.49
CA ILE A 104 -13.58 -12.44 -4.00
C ILE A 104 -14.87 -11.81 -4.49
N PHE A 105 -15.31 -12.20 -5.68
CA PHE A 105 -16.55 -11.79 -6.28
C PHE A 105 -17.72 -12.65 -5.80
N GLN A 106 -18.84 -11.99 -5.47
CA GLN A 106 -20.12 -12.62 -5.17
C GLN A 106 -21.26 -11.91 -5.90
N SER A 107 -22.10 -12.67 -6.58
CA SER A 107 -23.31 -12.16 -7.21
C SER A 107 -24.42 -11.97 -6.17
N ARG A 108 -25.21 -10.89 -6.32
CA ARG A 108 -26.34 -10.58 -5.42
C ARG A 108 -27.60 -10.31 -6.22
N VAL A 109 -27.87 -11.12 -7.22
CA VAL A 109 -29.10 -11.03 -8.02
C VAL A 109 -30.30 -11.42 -7.18
N THR A 110 -31.28 -10.55 -7.11
CA THR A 110 -32.54 -10.80 -6.38
C THR A 110 -33.62 -11.36 -7.30
N ASN A 111 -34.56 -12.12 -6.74
CA ASN A 111 -35.77 -12.56 -7.45
C ASN A 111 -36.59 -11.35 -7.93
N PRO A 112 -37.44 -11.50 -8.94
CA PRO A 112 -38.28 -10.41 -9.44
C PRO A 112 -39.16 -9.74 -8.38
N ALA A 113 -39.57 -10.50 -7.35
CA ALA A 113 -40.28 -9.98 -6.19
C ALA A 113 -39.43 -9.09 -5.26
N GLY A 114 -38.08 -9.09 -5.43
CA GLY A 114 -37.17 -8.20 -4.71
C GLY A 114 -36.70 -8.68 -3.36
N ASP A 115 -37.34 -9.69 -2.77
CA ASP A 115 -37.17 -10.02 -1.35
C ASP A 115 -36.07 -11.05 -1.06
N ASN A 116 -35.74 -11.92 -2.02
CA ASN A 116 -34.76 -13.00 -1.82
C ASN A 116 -33.72 -13.04 -2.93
N ILE A 117 -32.50 -13.46 -2.57
CA ILE A 117 -31.42 -13.70 -3.52
C ILE A 117 -31.77 -14.94 -4.38
N ASN A 118 -31.54 -14.83 -5.68
CA ASN A 118 -31.68 -15.96 -6.59
C ASN A 118 -30.38 -16.76 -6.65
N GLU A 119 -30.24 -17.71 -5.71
CA GLU A 119 -29.01 -18.50 -5.57
C GLU A 119 -28.61 -19.22 -6.87
N LYS A 120 -29.57 -19.75 -7.62
CA LYS A 120 -29.26 -20.45 -8.88
C LYS A 120 -28.59 -19.55 -9.90
N ILE A 121 -29.12 -18.32 -10.08
CA ILE A 121 -28.55 -17.36 -11.01
C ILE A 121 -27.22 -16.84 -10.48
N CYS A 122 -27.11 -16.56 -9.18
CA CYS A 122 -25.87 -16.13 -8.55
C CYS A 122 -24.74 -17.13 -8.76
N ASN A 123 -24.98 -18.42 -8.49
CA ASN A 123 -24.00 -19.49 -8.68
C ASN A 123 -23.58 -19.63 -10.15
N GLN A 124 -24.50 -19.51 -11.10
CA GLN A 124 -24.18 -19.54 -12.53
C GLN A 124 -23.27 -18.37 -12.93
N ILE A 125 -23.52 -17.18 -12.41
CA ILE A 125 -22.69 -15.98 -12.68
C ILE A 125 -21.31 -16.13 -12.04
N GLU A 126 -21.24 -16.63 -10.82
CA GLU A 126 -19.99 -16.85 -10.07
C GLU A 126 -19.11 -17.92 -10.74
N ASP A 127 -19.71 -19.03 -11.18
CA ASP A 127 -18.99 -20.08 -11.90
C ASP A 127 -18.46 -19.56 -13.24
N ALA A 128 -19.27 -18.82 -13.99
CA ALA A 128 -18.82 -18.21 -15.23
C ALA A 128 -17.71 -17.17 -15.00
N PHE A 129 -17.75 -16.44 -13.87
CA PHE A 129 -16.70 -15.50 -13.49
C PHE A 129 -15.40 -16.22 -13.15
N LYS A 130 -15.44 -17.34 -12.44
CA LYS A 130 -14.26 -18.16 -12.11
C LYS A 130 -13.56 -18.64 -13.39
N PHE A 131 -14.30 -19.22 -14.36
CA PHE A 131 -13.72 -19.64 -15.63
C PHE A 131 -13.11 -18.50 -16.44
N TRP A 132 -13.74 -17.32 -16.41
CA TRP A 132 -13.19 -16.15 -17.09
C TRP A 132 -11.98 -15.58 -16.34
N ALA A 133 -11.95 -15.63 -15.03
CA ALA A 133 -10.87 -15.09 -14.20
C ALA A 133 -9.51 -15.71 -14.51
N ASP A 134 -9.49 -17.02 -14.85
CA ASP A 134 -8.29 -17.73 -15.29
C ASP A 134 -7.72 -17.20 -16.61
N GLU A 135 -8.57 -16.57 -17.44
CA GLU A 135 -8.24 -16.06 -18.77
C GLU A 135 -8.44 -14.54 -18.89
N ALA A 136 -8.51 -13.82 -17.77
CA ALA A 136 -8.83 -12.40 -17.77
C ALA A 136 -7.77 -11.54 -18.48
N ASP A 137 -6.51 -11.93 -18.42
CA ASP A 137 -5.41 -11.25 -19.11
C ASP A 137 -5.41 -11.54 -20.61
N ILE A 138 -5.27 -10.48 -21.44
CA ILE A 138 -5.18 -10.65 -22.91
C ILE A 138 -3.94 -11.43 -23.34
N ALA A 139 -2.83 -11.31 -22.63
CA ALA A 139 -1.61 -12.06 -22.86
C ALA A 139 -1.71 -13.53 -22.36
N GLY A 140 -2.71 -13.83 -21.52
CA GLY A 140 -2.92 -15.18 -20.96
C GLY A 140 -1.86 -15.61 -19.94
N GLN A 141 -1.24 -14.65 -19.27
CA GLN A 141 -0.21 -14.90 -18.27
C GLN A 141 -0.71 -14.79 -16.84
N LEU A 142 -1.66 -13.86 -16.59
CA LEU A 142 -2.09 -13.49 -15.24
C LEU A 142 -3.56 -13.85 -15.02
N HIS A 143 -3.84 -14.39 -13.85
CA HIS A 143 -5.19 -14.54 -13.33
C HIS A 143 -5.79 -13.18 -12.98
N TYR A 144 -7.12 -13.08 -12.90
CA TYR A 144 -7.81 -11.82 -12.56
C TYR A 144 -7.34 -11.20 -11.24
N TYR A 145 -7.07 -12.02 -10.22
CA TYR A 145 -6.59 -11.51 -8.93
C TYR A 145 -5.15 -11.01 -8.99
N GLU A 146 -4.31 -11.62 -9.81
CA GLU A 146 -2.95 -11.12 -10.07
C GLU A 146 -2.97 -9.80 -10.85
N LEU A 147 -3.91 -9.64 -11.80
CA LEU A 147 -4.15 -8.34 -12.45
C LEU A 147 -4.59 -7.26 -11.45
N MET A 148 -5.40 -7.64 -10.45
CA MET A 148 -5.85 -6.74 -9.39
C MET A 148 -4.68 -6.32 -8.50
N GLU A 149 -3.80 -7.25 -8.13
CA GLU A 149 -2.57 -6.97 -7.39
C GLU A 149 -1.65 -6.04 -8.19
N LEU A 150 -1.39 -6.36 -9.45
CA LEU A 150 -0.53 -5.56 -10.33
C LEU A 150 -1.09 -4.15 -10.56
N ALA A 151 -2.42 -4.02 -10.67
CA ALA A 151 -3.08 -2.71 -10.73
C ALA A 151 -2.84 -1.89 -9.45
N LYS A 152 -2.91 -2.54 -8.29
CA LYS A 152 -2.64 -1.87 -7.01
C LYS A 152 -1.18 -1.45 -6.89
N ARG A 153 -0.26 -2.30 -7.31
CA ARG A 153 1.17 -1.99 -7.38
C ARG A 153 1.42 -0.77 -8.27
N GLN A 154 0.85 -0.75 -9.48
CA GLN A 154 0.96 0.41 -10.37
C GLN A 154 0.37 1.68 -9.74
N GLU A 155 -0.80 1.61 -9.07
CA GLU A 155 -1.38 2.76 -8.38
C GLU A 155 -0.42 3.34 -7.33
N LEU A 156 0.25 2.49 -6.57
CA LEU A 156 1.22 2.91 -5.55
C LEU A 156 2.49 3.49 -6.19
N GLU A 157 3.04 2.84 -7.21
CA GLU A 157 4.30 3.24 -7.82
C GLU A 157 4.16 4.46 -8.74
N THR A 158 3.14 4.49 -9.58
CA THR A 158 2.95 5.52 -10.60
C THR A 158 1.87 6.54 -10.26
N GLY A 159 1.02 6.22 -9.28
CA GLY A 159 -0.15 7.00 -8.89
C GLY A 159 -1.45 6.58 -9.55
N GLU A 160 -1.43 5.71 -10.57
CA GLU A 160 -2.59 5.32 -11.36
C GLU A 160 -2.40 3.96 -12.03
N PHE A 161 -3.50 3.33 -12.39
CA PHE A 161 -3.51 2.15 -13.25
C PHE A 161 -4.48 2.35 -14.41
N ILE A 162 -4.18 1.75 -15.56
CA ILE A 162 -4.95 1.89 -16.80
C ILE A 162 -5.14 0.52 -17.43
N PHE A 163 -6.40 0.07 -17.53
CA PHE A 163 -6.75 -1.13 -18.27
C PHE A 163 -7.47 -0.78 -19.56
N TYR A 164 -7.09 -1.45 -20.63
CA TYR A 164 -7.82 -1.49 -21.88
C TYR A 164 -8.69 -2.75 -21.92
N LYS A 165 -9.99 -2.56 -22.11
CA LYS A 165 -10.95 -3.63 -22.36
C LYS A 165 -10.77 -4.15 -23.76
N ARG A 166 -10.15 -5.31 -23.89
CA ARG A 166 -9.84 -5.93 -25.18
C ARG A 166 -10.89 -6.97 -25.54
N ARG A 167 -10.95 -7.26 -26.83
CA ARG A 167 -11.70 -8.39 -27.36
C ARG A 167 -10.71 -9.33 -28.06
N SER A 168 -10.50 -10.52 -27.48
CA SER A 168 -9.69 -11.58 -28.08
C SER A 168 -10.42 -12.20 -29.28
N ARG A 169 -9.65 -12.54 -30.31
CA ARG A 169 -10.16 -13.29 -31.45
C ARG A 169 -9.93 -14.81 -31.31
N SER A 170 -9.30 -15.25 -30.24
CA SER A 170 -9.01 -16.67 -30.01
C SER A 170 -10.28 -17.43 -29.65
N ALA A 171 -10.61 -18.43 -30.44
CA ALA A 171 -11.74 -19.33 -30.19
C ALA A 171 -11.53 -20.28 -28.98
N ARG A 172 -10.29 -20.34 -28.47
CA ARG A 172 -9.93 -21.20 -27.32
C ARG A 172 -10.36 -20.61 -25.97
N ARG A 173 -10.63 -19.30 -25.91
CA ARG A 173 -11.01 -18.62 -24.68
C ARG A 173 -12.44 -18.90 -24.29
N TYR A 174 -12.69 -18.98 -22.99
CA TYR A 174 -14.05 -19.07 -22.46
C TYR A 174 -14.90 -17.89 -22.87
N LEU A 175 -14.35 -16.66 -22.77
CA LEU A 175 -14.99 -15.42 -23.26
C LEU A 175 -14.00 -14.61 -24.12
N PRO A 176 -14.54 -13.87 -25.14
CA PRO A 176 -13.70 -12.98 -25.93
C PRO A 176 -13.26 -11.72 -25.15
N PHE A 177 -13.94 -11.37 -24.07
CA PHE A 177 -13.59 -10.22 -23.23
C PHE A 177 -12.32 -10.51 -22.42
N ALA A 178 -11.34 -9.61 -22.50
CA ALA A 178 -10.10 -9.68 -21.75
C ALA A 178 -9.61 -8.28 -21.37
N LEU A 179 -8.71 -8.22 -20.42
CA LEU A 179 -8.09 -7.01 -19.91
C LEU A 179 -6.64 -6.91 -20.37
N GLN A 180 -6.19 -5.70 -20.67
CA GLN A 180 -4.80 -5.39 -20.89
C GLN A 180 -4.40 -4.27 -19.96
N LEU A 181 -3.49 -4.53 -19.03
CA LEU A 181 -2.87 -3.49 -18.22
C LEU A 181 -1.87 -2.72 -19.08
N ILE A 182 -1.92 -1.39 -19.02
CA ILE A 182 -1.07 -0.48 -19.78
C ILE A 182 -0.33 0.41 -18.81
N GLU A 183 0.95 0.62 -19.04
CA GLU A 183 1.73 1.55 -18.23
C GLU A 183 1.26 3.00 -18.41
N ALA A 184 1.27 3.76 -17.32
CA ALA A 184 0.88 5.17 -17.30
C ALA A 184 1.75 6.05 -18.20
N ASP A 185 2.97 5.60 -18.52
CA ASP A 185 3.93 6.28 -19.40
C ASP A 185 3.48 6.32 -20.86
N TRP A 186 2.62 5.41 -21.27
CA TRP A 186 2.09 5.36 -22.65
C TRP A 186 1.07 6.45 -22.96
N LEU A 187 0.50 7.13 -21.94
CA LEU A 187 -0.37 8.28 -22.18
C LEU A 187 0.45 9.48 -22.66
N THR A 188 0.16 9.93 -23.87
CA THR A 188 0.89 11.02 -24.54
C THR A 188 0.15 12.35 -24.46
N GLY A 189 0.90 13.41 -24.10
CA GLY A 189 0.37 14.78 -24.10
C GLY A 189 0.30 15.42 -25.50
N ASN A 190 0.93 14.81 -26.52
CA ASN A 190 1.01 15.36 -27.87
C ASN A 190 0.27 14.46 -28.87
N PRO A 191 -1.07 14.49 -28.90
CA PRO A 191 -1.83 13.70 -29.85
C PRO A 191 -1.70 14.27 -31.26
N THR A 192 -1.65 13.38 -32.24
CA THR A 192 -1.66 13.74 -33.66
C THR A 192 -3.07 13.85 -34.26
N THR A 193 -4.10 13.58 -33.44
CA THR A 193 -5.48 13.51 -33.88
C THR A 193 -6.19 14.86 -33.73
N THR A 194 -6.92 15.28 -34.74
CA THR A 194 -7.83 16.44 -34.66
C THR A 194 -9.00 16.11 -33.74
N ILE A 195 -9.29 16.99 -32.80
CA ILE A 195 -10.40 16.86 -31.84
C ILE A 195 -11.44 17.97 -32.04
N PRO A 196 -12.69 17.77 -31.61
CA PRO A 196 -13.73 18.81 -31.62
C PRO A 196 -13.29 20.03 -30.79
N SER A 197 -13.76 21.22 -31.20
CA SER A 197 -13.41 22.50 -30.55
C SER A 197 -13.85 22.62 -29.07
N ASN A 198 -14.86 21.84 -28.67
CA ASN A 198 -15.36 21.78 -27.30
C ASN A 198 -14.61 20.74 -26.42
N HIS A 199 -13.65 20.02 -26.99
CA HIS A 199 -12.80 19.07 -26.26
C HIS A 199 -11.43 19.68 -26.00
N LYS A 200 -10.78 19.18 -24.94
CA LYS A 200 -9.39 19.47 -24.61
C LYS A 200 -8.66 18.18 -24.31
N ILE A 201 -7.40 18.12 -24.70
CA ILE A 201 -6.51 17.02 -24.31
C ILE A 201 -5.49 17.57 -23.31
N ASP A 202 -5.37 16.87 -22.20
CA ASP A 202 -4.37 17.17 -21.19
C ASP A 202 -3.79 15.87 -20.64
N GLN A 203 -2.45 15.75 -20.70
CA GLN A 203 -1.71 14.56 -20.26
C GLN A 203 -2.22 13.24 -20.86
N GLY A 204 -2.68 13.27 -22.10
CA GLY A 204 -3.22 12.10 -22.82
C GLY A 204 -4.69 11.79 -22.55
N VAL A 205 -5.38 12.59 -21.74
CA VAL A 205 -6.81 12.44 -21.47
C VAL A 205 -7.59 13.50 -22.24
N GLU A 206 -8.48 13.07 -23.14
CA GLU A 206 -9.42 13.92 -23.86
C GLU A 206 -10.71 14.05 -23.05
N TYR A 207 -11.15 15.28 -22.82
CA TYR A 207 -12.36 15.57 -22.04
C TYR A 207 -13.14 16.76 -22.63
N VAL A 208 -14.44 16.81 -22.35
CA VAL A 208 -15.30 17.93 -22.67
C VAL A 208 -14.99 19.10 -21.76
N THR A 209 -14.65 20.26 -22.32
CA THR A 209 -14.20 21.43 -21.53
C THR A 209 -15.28 21.93 -20.56
N ALA A 210 -16.55 21.85 -20.92
CA ALA A 210 -17.64 22.37 -20.10
C ALA A 210 -17.97 21.49 -18.89
N THR A 211 -17.88 20.15 -19.03
CA THR A 211 -18.34 19.19 -18.01
C THR A 211 -17.18 18.46 -17.33
N GLY A 212 -16.00 18.42 -17.95
CA GLY A 212 -14.88 17.59 -17.52
C GLY A 212 -15.08 16.10 -17.83
N GLU A 213 -16.12 15.72 -18.56
CA GLU A 213 -16.40 14.33 -18.93
C GLU A 213 -15.29 13.79 -19.84
N ARG A 214 -14.76 12.62 -19.51
CA ARG A 214 -13.72 11.96 -20.27
C ARG A 214 -14.29 11.27 -21.49
N VAL A 215 -13.74 11.59 -22.66
CA VAL A 215 -14.22 11.09 -23.97
C VAL A 215 -13.30 10.02 -24.51
N ALA A 216 -11.99 10.24 -24.44
CA ALA A 216 -11.00 9.33 -24.98
C ALA A 216 -9.64 9.44 -24.25
N TYR A 217 -8.79 8.48 -24.53
CA TYR A 217 -7.39 8.44 -24.07
C TYR A 217 -6.47 8.33 -25.27
N HIS A 218 -5.37 9.06 -25.25
CA HIS A 218 -4.37 9.08 -26.30
C HIS A 218 -3.11 8.38 -25.82
N PHE A 219 -2.79 7.25 -26.43
CA PHE A 219 -1.61 6.47 -26.12
C PHE A 219 -0.54 6.67 -27.19
N ALA A 220 0.72 6.69 -26.81
CA ALA A 220 1.83 6.64 -27.74
C ALA A 220 1.80 5.31 -28.50
N ASP A 221 2.11 5.35 -29.79
CA ASP A 221 2.24 4.14 -30.58
C ASP A 221 3.52 3.39 -30.16
N PRO A 222 3.42 2.11 -29.77
CA PRO A 222 4.59 1.31 -29.40
C PRO A 222 5.64 1.22 -30.49
N ASP A 223 5.21 1.27 -31.77
CA ASP A 223 6.10 1.17 -32.93
C ASP A 223 6.90 2.45 -33.23
N GLY A 224 6.77 3.49 -32.39
CA GLY A 224 7.70 4.63 -32.34
C GLY A 224 7.58 5.65 -33.48
N TRP A 225 6.53 5.60 -34.32
CA TRP A 225 6.36 6.50 -35.47
C TRP A 225 5.75 7.87 -35.09
N GLY A 226 5.77 8.25 -33.81
CA GLY A 226 5.23 9.54 -33.35
C GLY A 226 3.70 9.69 -33.49
N ARG A 227 2.99 8.61 -33.80
CA ARG A 227 1.52 8.60 -33.89
C ARG A 227 0.93 8.34 -32.52
N SER A 228 -0.26 8.89 -32.28
CA SER A 228 -1.05 8.56 -31.09
C SER A 228 -2.24 7.69 -31.46
N ILE A 229 -2.50 6.69 -30.62
CA ILE A 229 -3.70 5.84 -30.74
C ILE A 229 -4.77 6.41 -29.83
N ARG A 230 -5.87 6.89 -30.44
CA ARG A 230 -7.05 7.39 -29.71
C ARG A 230 -7.97 6.23 -29.33
N VAL A 231 -8.18 6.00 -28.04
CA VAL A 231 -9.05 4.95 -27.50
C VAL A 231 -10.22 5.59 -26.76
N PRO A 232 -11.48 5.25 -27.09
CA PRO A 232 -12.67 5.78 -26.39
C PRO A 232 -12.62 5.48 -24.89
N ALA A 233 -13.06 6.43 -24.05
CA ALA A 233 -13.06 6.27 -22.60
C ALA A 233 -13.91 5.07 -22.12
N ALA A 234 -14.96 4.70 -22.87
CA ALA A 234 -15.76 3.51 -22.58
C ALA A 234 -14.95 2.19 -22.62
N GLN A 235 -13.83 2.15 -23.35
CA GLN A 235 -12.97 0.98 -23.46
C GLN A 235 -11.82 1.00 -22.43
N ILE A 236 -11.72 2.03 -21.60
CA ILE A 236 -10.65 2.19 -20.61
C ILE A 236 -11.24 2.09 -19.19
N ILE A 237 -10.50 1.43 -18.32
CA ILE A 237 -10.68 1.52 -16.87
C ILE A 237 -9.45 2.27 -16.34
N HIS A 238 -9.66 3.47 -15.82
CA HIS A 238 -8.59 4.30 -15.28
C HIS A 238 -8.85 4.58 -13.81
N GLY A 239 -8.00 4.07 -12.95
CA GLY A 239 -8.09 4.21 -11.50
C GLY A 239 -6.90 4.96 -10.91
N PHE A 240 -7.18 5.93 -10.01
CA PHE A 240 -6.18 6.67 -9.23
C PHE A 240 -6.84 7.35 -8.03
N GLN A 241 -6.05 7.78 -7.06
CA GLN A 241 -6.53 8.58 -5.95
C GLN A 241 -6.71 10.04 -6.38
N THR A 242 -7.94 10.54 -6.32
CA THR A 242 -8.24 11.95 -6.57
C THR A 242 -7.92 12.77 -5.32
N LEU A 243 -7.01 13.73 -5.42
CA LEU A 243 -6.61 14.62 -4.33
C LEU A 243 -7.34 15.95 -4.37
N ARG A 244 -7.63 16.46 -5.57
CA ARG A 244 -8.36 17.72 -5.79
C ARG A 244 -9.40 17.56 -6.90
N PRO A 245 -10.53 18.32 -6.86
CA PRO A 245 -11.52 18.31 -7.94
C PRO A 245 -10.90 18.64 -9.31
N GLY A 246 -11.38 17.99 -10.36
CA GLY A 246 -10.90 18.20 -11.72
C GLY A 246 -9.57 17.52 -12.07
N GLN A 247 -9.00 16.72 -11.19
CA GLN A 247 -7.77 15.98 -11.44
C GLN A 247 -7.98 14.92 -12.55
N LEU A 248 -7.09 14.90 -13.55
CA LEU A 248 -7.17 14.01 -14.71
C LEU A 248 -6.29 12.76 -14.56
N ARG A 249 -5.11 12.90 -13.96
CA ARG A 249 -4.10 11.85 -13.79
C ARG A 249 -3.75 11.65 -12.31
N GLY A 250 -3.28 10.46 -11.98
CA GLY A 250 -2.79 10.12 -10.65
C GLY A 250 -1.37 10.62 -10.36
N ILE A 251 -1.02 10.65 -9.09
CA ILE A 251 0.36 10.80 -8.60
C ILE A 251 0.54 9.81 -7.44
N SER A 252 1.72 9.22 -7.35
CA SER A 252 2.02 8.24 -6.30
C SER A 252 1.74 8.80 -4.90
N SER A 253 1.04 8.01 -4.08
CA SER A 253 0.80 8.34 -2.67
C SER A 253 2.09 8.38 -1.84
N PHE A 254 3.16 7.78 -2.34
CA PHE A 254 4.49 7.80 -1.72
C PHE A 254 5.29 9.07 -2.01
N ALA A 255 4.82 9.97 -2.88
CA ALA A 255 5.53 11.18 -3.27
C ALA A 255 6.11 11.97 -2.08
N PRO A 256 5.39 12.18 -0.95
CA PRO A 256 5.94 12.91 0.21
C PRO A 256 7.09 12.18 0.90
N GLY A 257 7.15 10.85 0.81
CA GLY A 257 8.17 10.01 1.45
C GLY A 257 9.42 9.74 0.62
N VAL A 258 9.42 10.11 -0.67
CA VAL A 258 10.51 9.80 -1.60
C VAL A 258 11.85 10.35 -1.14
N LEU A 259 11.90 11.62 -0.72
CA LEU A 259 13.14 12.25 -0.27
C LEU A 259 13.64 11.65 1.04
N ILE A 260 12.73 11.39 1.99
CA ILE A 260 13.08 10.77 3.28
C ILE A 260 13.68 9.37 3.06
N ALA A 261 13.10 8.59 2.16
CA ALA A 261 13.59 7.26 1.84
C ALA A 261 14.94 7.31 1.12
N HIS A 262 15.15 8.27 0.22
CA HIS A 262 16.43 8.48 -0.45
C HIS A 262 17.52 8.88 0.55
N ASP A 263 17.24 9.90 1.38
CA ASP A 263 18.19 10.36 2.40
C ASP A 263 18.54 9.25 3.41
N LEU A 264 17.57 8.40 3.76
CA LEU A 264 17.82 7.23 4.61
C LEU A 264 18.74 6.22 3.91
N SER A 265 18.53 5.95 2.64
CA SER A 265 19.40 5.04 1.87
C SER A 265 20.83 5.57 1.80
N GLU A 266 21.01 6.85 1.45
CA GLU A 266 22.34 7.49 1.41
C GLU A 266 23.01 7.52 2.79
N TYR A 267 22.25 7.77 3.86
CA TYR A 267 22.78 7.75 5.23
C TYR A 267 23.28 6.36 5.63
N LEU A 268 22.53 5.31 5.29
CA LEU A 268 22.94 3.92 5.56
C LEU A 268 24.22 3.57 4.78
N ASP A 269 24.28 3.93 3.49
CA ASP A 269 25.46 3.68 2.66
C ASP A 269 26.69 4.41 3.19
N ALA A 270 26.55 5.68 3.56
CA ALA A 270 27.64 6.48 4.14
C ALA A 270 28.15 5.92 5.48
N GLU A 271 27.25 5.42 6.35
CA GLU A 271 27.64 4.81 7.62
C GLU A 271 28.34 3.46 7.41
N ILE A 272 27.86 2.65 6.47
CA ILE A 272 28.52 1.39 6.07
C ILE A 272 29.93 1.65 5.52
N ASP A 273 30.09 2.65 4.66
CA ASP A 273 31.40 2.99 4.10
C ASP A 273 32.34 3.55 5.16
N THR A 274 31.81 4.37 6.06
CA THR A 274 32.60 4.85 7.21
C THR A 274 33.01 3.70 8.13
N ALA A 275 32.12 2.73 8.38
CA ALA A 275 32.45 1.54 9.19
C ALA A 275 33.50 0.67 8.49
N LYS A 276 33.42 0.47 7.16
CA LYS A 276 34.43 -0.24 6.38
C LYS A 276 35.79 0.46 6.42
N MET A 277 35.80 1.80 6.33
CA MET A 277 37.02 2.60 6.47
C MET A 277 37.59 2.48 7.86
N ALA A 278 36.77 2.63 8.91
CA ALA A 278 37.21 2.50 10.30
C ALA A 278 37.79 1.11 10.62
N ALA A 279 37.26 0.06 10.00
CA ALA A 279 37.76 -1.30 10.13
C ALA A 279 39.15 -1.50 9.46
N LYS A 280 39.49 -0.68 8.47
CA LYS A 280 40.80 -0.72 7.78
C LYS A 280 41.87 0.13 8.47
N TYR A 281 41.46 1.22 9.14
CA TYR A 281 42.41 2.09 9.87
C TYR A 281 42.56 1.68 11.31
N LEU A 282 43.72 1.11 11.63
CA LEU A 282 44.03 0.66 13.01
C LEU A 282 44.62 1.77 13.88
N ALA A 283 45.49 2.60 13.33
CA ALA A 283 46.16 3.65 14.09
C ALA A 283 46.80 4.72 13.17
N PHE A 284 47.01 5.90 13.72
CA PHE A 284 47.80 6.97 13.10
C PHE A 284 49.06 7.20 13.98
N VAL A 285 50.21 7.21 13.35
CA VAL A 285 51.45 7.61 14.00
C VAL A 285 51.58 9.13 13.89
N THR A 286 51.58 9.82 15.05
CA THR A 286 51.75 11.28 15.10
C THR A 286 53.15 11.58 15.64
N ARG A 287 53.85 12.53 15.03
CA ARG A 287 55.19 12.96 15.43
C ARG A 287 55.15 14.37 16.01
N ALA A 288 55.75 14.54 17.17
CA ALA A 288 55.78 15.83 17.87
C ALA A 288 56.76 16.85 17.24
N ASP A 289 57.75 16.40 16.46
CA ASP A 289 58.73 17.25 15.82
C ASP A 289 58.69 17.16 14.27
N PRO A 290 58.26 18.23 13.57
CA PRO A 290 58.21 18.23 12.13
C PRO A 290 59.57 18.39 11.40
N ALA A 291 60.66 18.65 12.15
CA ALA A 291 62.00 18.90 11.58
C ALA A 291 62.85 17.62 11.39
N GLY A 292 62.44 16.51 11.93
CA GLY A 292 63.11 15.22 11.74
C GLY A 292 62.76 14.56 10.42
N ARG A 293 63.68 14.61 9.49
CA ARG A 293 63.49 14.15 8.08
C ARG A 293 63.61 12.63 7.88
N THR A 294 63.36 11.79 8.84
CA THR A 294 63.43 10.35 8.61
C THR A 294 62.05 9.72 8.80
N SER A 295 61.44 9.33 7.67
CA SER A 295 60.23 8.49 7.70
C SER A 295 60.61 7.10 8.16
N LEU A 296 59.99 6.61 9.22
CA LEU A 296 60.25 5.28 9.80
C LEU A 296 59.52 4.14 9.07
N LEU A 297 58.80 4.46 8.07
CA LEU A 297 58.18 3.47 7.17
C LEU A 297 59.02 3.21 5.93
N THR A 298 60.35 3.47 6.02
CA THR A 298 61.30 3.09 4.99
C THR A 298 62.24 2.06 5.60
N ASP A 299 62.11 0.82 5.20
CA ASP A 299 63.13 -0.21 5.44
C ASP A 299 64.42 0.22 4.74
N GLY A 300 65.45 0.49 5.56
CA GLY A 300 66.59 1.33 5.22
C GLY A 300 67.79 0.63 4.58
N THR A 301 67.69 -0.54 3.96
CA THR A 301 68.87 -1.17 3.33
C THR A 301 68.45 -2.00 2.11
N GLY A 302 68.36 -1.32 0.94
CA GLY A 302 68.14 -1.99 -0.34
C GLY A 302 67.50 -1.07 -1.38
N ASP A 303 67.28 -1.54 -2.61
CA ASP A 303 66.61 -0.87 -3.70
C ASP A 303 65.14 -0.44 -3.43
N ASP A 304 64.61 -0.76 -2.27
CA ASP A 304 63.26 -0.42 -1.76
C ASP A 304 63.26 0.75 -0.75
N ALA A 305 64.39 1.44 -0.55
CA ALA A 305 64.50 2.59 0.35
C ALA A 305 63.63 3.75 -0.16
N GLY A 306 62.44 3.88 0.38
CA GLY A 306 61.46 4.96 0.01
C GLY A 306 60.06 4.47 -0.31
N LYS A 307 59.80 3.18 -0.40
CA LYS A 307 58.43 2.69 -0.56
C LYS A 307 57.68 2.84 0.78
N LYS A 308 56.59 3.59 0.77
CA LYS A 308 55.64 3.60 1.87
C LYS A 308 54.94 2.25 1.90
N ILE A 309 54.86 1.70 3.12
CA ILE A 309 54.02 0.51 3.34
C ILE A 309 52.57 0.97 3.30
N ASP A 310 51.89 0.71 2.19
CA ASP A 310 50.48 1.06 2.01
C ASP A 310 49.52 -0.06 2.50
N GLU A 311 50.07 -1.23 2.82
CA GLU A 311 49.30 -2.38 3.32
C GLU A 311 49.82 -2.84 4.67
N ILE A 312 48.95 -2.91 5.68
CA ILE A 312 49.24 -3.45 7.01
C ILE A 312 48.80 -4.91 7.01
N GLU A 313 49.76 -5.83 7.06
CA GLU A 313 49.47 -7.24 7.31
C GLU A 313 49.01 -7.45 8.77
N ASN A 314 48.16 -8.45 8.98
CA ASN A 314 47.59 -8.75 10.30
C ASN A 314 48.69 -9.02 11.33
N ALA A 315 48.66 -8.27 12.44
CA ALA A 315 49.51 -8.46 13.65
C ALA A 315 51.00 -8.10 13.53
N ILE A 316 51.35 -7.00 12.86
CA ILE A 316 52.71 -6.44 12.92
C ILE A 316 52.82 -5.59 14.19
N ILE A 317 53.79 -5.91 15.07
CA ILE A 317 54.22 -5.06 16.17
C ILE A 317 55.41 -4.25 15.68
N GLU A 318 55.20 -2.95 15.43
CA GLU A 318 56.25 -2.04 15.03
C GLU A 318 56.73 -1.21 16.22
N TYR A 319 58.04 -1.07 16.38
CA TYR A 319 58.61 -0.26 17.46
C TYR A 319 58.68 1.20 17.04
N LEU A 320 58.07 2.08 17.85
CA LEU A 320 58.05 3.52 17.63
C LEU A 320 59.41 4.15 17.94
N SER A 321 59.76 5.16 17.15
CA SER A 321 60.91 6.00 17.43
C SER A 321 60.60 7.05 18.49
N GLN A 322 61.68 7.61 19.10
CA GLN A 322 61.56 8.65 20.12
C GLN A 322 60.82 9.89 19.58
N GLY A 323 59.70 10.25 20.20
CA GLY A 323 58.84 11.38 19.77
C GLY A 323 57.65 11.00 18.91
N GLU A 324 57.44 9.73 18.62
CA GLU A 324 56.24 9.23 17.93
C GLU A 324 55.23 8.69 18.95
N ASP A 325 53.97 9.01 18.70
CA ASP A 325 52.83 8.55 19.50
C ASP A 325 51.82 7.88 18.58
N ILE A 326 51.30 6.74 18.99
CA ILE A 326 50.23 6.04 18.26
C ILE A 326 48.87 6.54 18.76
N LYS A 327 48.15 7.24 17.93
CA LYS A 327 46.75 7.51 18.17
C LYS A 327 45.91 6.43 17.49
N ILE A 328 45.44 5.49 18.30
CA ILE A 328 44.48 4.51 17.85
C ILE A 328 43.19 5.30 17.49
N ALA A 329 42.75 5.19 16.26
CA ALA A 329 41.48 5.77 15.82
C ALA A 329 40.32 5.00 16.47
N THR A 330 40.09 5.22 17.79
CA THR A 330 38.91 4.71 18.48
C THR A 330 37.70 5.53 18.04
N ASN A 331 37.14 5.17 16.91
CA ASN A 331 35.87 5.70 16.50
C ASN A 331 34.83 4.58 16.63
N PRO A 332 34.12 4.47 17.78
CA PRO A 332 33.10 3.42 17.95
C PRO A 332 31.99 3.64 16.92
N ARG A 333 31.95 2.75 15.93
CA ARG A 333 30.95 2.74 14.89
C ARG A 333 30.16 1.43 14.92
N PRO A 334 28.84 1.45 14.70
CA PRO A 334 28.01 2.66 14.55
C PRO A 334 27.92 3.45 15.87
N GLY A 335 27.88 4.79 15.78
CA GLY A 335 27.75 5.66 16.94
C GLY A 335 26.42 5.42 17.68
N SER A 336 26.35 5.78 18.96
CA SER A 336 25.16 5.60 19.81
C SER A 336 23.90 6.28 19.25
N ASN A 337 24.06 7.30 18.42
CA ASN A 337 22.95 8.03 17.78
C ASN A 337 22.46 7.37 16.47
N PHE A 338 23.18 6.39 15.92
CA PHE A 338 22.81 5.76 14.66
C PHE A 338 21.46 5.03 14.74
N PRO A 339 21.20 4.09 15.67
CA PRO A 339 19.92 3.39 15.74
C PRO A 339 18.73 4.33 15.98
N PRO A 340 18.78 5.33 16.90
CA PRO A 340 17.69 6.30 17.05
C PRO A 340 17.41 7.13 15.80
N THR A 341 18.45 7.53 15.06
CA THR A 341 18.29 8.31 13.82
C THR A 341 17.60 7.49 12.73
N VAL A 342 18.05 6.26 12.50
CA VAL A 342 17.41 5.34 11.54
C VAL A 342 15.96 5.08 11.92
N LYS A 343 15.68 4.83 13.20
CA LYS A 343 14.32 4.64 13.70
C LYS A 343 13.44 5.86 13.46
N LEU A 344 13.96 7.06 13.71
CA LEU A 344 13.23 8.31 13.44
C LEU A 344 12.90 8.46 11.95
N MET A 345 13.88 8.23 11.06
CA MET A 345 13.66 8.36 9.61
C MET A 345 12.65 7.34 9.09
N ILE A 346 12.71 6.07 9.54
CA ILE A 346 11.70 5.05 9.19
C ILE A 346 10.34 5.46 9.77
N SER A 347 10.26 6.03 10.96
CA SER A 347 9.00 6.50 11.55
C SER A 347 8.40 7.67 10.77
N MET A 348 9.21 8.60 10.27
CA MET A 348 8.75 9.67 9.38
C MET A 348 8.25 9.11 8.04
N PHE A 349 8.95 8.12 7.49
CA PHE A 349 8.51 7.41 6.28
C PHE A 349 7.20 6.64 6.53
N SER A 350 7.07 5.97 7.67
CA SER A 350 5.84 5.33 8.14
C SER A 350 4.66 6.31 8.16
N ALA A 351 4.85 7.51 8.70
CA ALA A 351 3.83 8.56 8.73
C ALA A 351 3.40 9.00 7.32
N THR A 352 4.30 8.98 6.32
CA THR A 352 3.96 9.35 4.93
C THR A 352 3.22 8.24 4.19
N THR A 353 3.52 6.98 4.49
CA THR A 353 2.95 5.81 3.81
C THR A 353 1.71 5.25 4.52
N ASN A 354 1.44 5.68 5.75
CA ASN A 354 0.45 5.13 6.66
C ASN A 354 0.65 3.63 6.95
N VAL A 355 1.87 3.12 6.78
CA VAL A 355 2.25 1.75 7.15
C VAL A 355 2.96 1.82 8.51
N PRO A 356 2.52 1.08 9.52
CA PRO A 356 3.16 1.05 10.83
C PRO A 356 4.66 0.73 10.77
N TYR A 357 5.44 1.37 11.63
CA TYR A 357 6.90 1.20 11.72
C TYR A 357 7.29 -0.27 11.83
N GLU A 358 6.58 -1.03 12.63
CA GLU A 358 6.85 -2.43 12.91
C GLU A 358 6.69 -3.32 11.67
N LEU A 359 5.74 -2.98 10.80
CA LEU A 359 5.52 -3.69 9.54
C LEU A 359 6.56 -3.34 8.47
N LEU A 360 7.22 -2.17 8.60
CA LEU A 360 8.30 -1.75 7.70
C LEU A 360 9.65 -2.33 8.10
N SER A 361 9.94 -2.32 9.41
CA SER A 361 11.26 -2.66 9.97
C SER A 361 11.37 -4.10 10.47
N PHE A 362 10.24 -4.80 10.69
CA PHE A 362 10.16 -6.07 11.45
C PHE A 362 10.73 -5.96 12.87
N ASP A 363 10.89 -4.75 13.39
CA ASP A 363 11.29 -4.51 14.76
C ASP A 363 10.08 -4.50 15.69
N TYR A 364 9.84 -5.62 16.32
CA TYR A 364 8.78 -5.79 17.32
C TYR A 364 9.27 -5.59 18.75
N SER A 365 10.54 -5.14 18.92
CA SER A 365 11.13 -4.87 20.24
C SER A 365 10.37 -3.71 20.93
N GLY A 366 9.98 -3.94 22.17
CA GLY A 366 9.24 -2.93 22.95
C GLY A 366 7.75 -2.80 22.65
N LEU A 367 7.19 -3.61 21.73
CA LEU A 367 5.75 -3.68 21.53
C LEU A 367 5.07 -4.44 22.67
N THR A 368 4.04 -3.83 23.23
CA THR A 368 3.09 -4.50 24.12
C THR A 368 1.86 -4.96 23.31
N TYR A 369 1.10 -5.90 23.84
CA TYR A 369 -0.17 -6.33 23.25
C TYR A 369 -1.10 -5.15 22.94
N SER A 370 -1.20 -4.20 23.88
CA SER A 370 -2.07 -3.02 23.73
C SER A 370 -1.60 -2.10 22.62
N SER A 371 -0.29 -1.78 22.55
CA SER A 371 0.26 -0.92 21.51
C SER A 371 0.17 -1.55 20.13
N SER A 372 0.44 -2.86 20.03
CA SER A 372 0.29 -3.62 18.78
C SER A 372 -1.15 -3.60 18.27
N ARG A 373 -2.14 -3.73 19.17
CA ARG A 373 -3.56 -3.66 18.81
C ARG A 373 -3.96 -2.27 18.29
N VAL A 374 -3.48 -1.20 18.92
CA VAL A 374 -3.77 0.18 18.47
C VAL A 374 -3.16 0.40 17.08
N SER A 375 -1.87 0.10 16.91
CA SER A 375 -1.16 0.24 15.62
C SER A 375 -1.88 -0.50 14.49
N ARG A 376 -2.31 -1.74 14.76
CA ARG A 376 -3.07 -2.53 13.79
C ARG A 376 -4.44 -1.92 13.48
N ASN A 377 -5.17 -1.43 14.47
CA ASN A 377 -6.48 -0.82 14.23
C ASN A 377 -6.35 0.44 13.36
N ASP A 378 -5.37 1.28 13.61
CA ASP A 378 -5.11 2.47 12.79
C ASP A 378 -4.78 2.07 11.35
N PHE A 379 -3.96 1.04 11.16
CA PHE A 379 -3.67 0.52 9.82
C PHE A 379 -4.91 -0.05 9.12
N VAL A 380 -5.78 -0.76 9.84
CA VAL A 380 -7.07 -1.24 9.31
C VAL A 380 -7.96 -0.09 8.87
N HIS A 381 -8.03 1.00 9.66
CA HIS A 381 -8.77 2.21 9.28
C HIS A 381 -8.23 2.86 8.00
N TYR A 382 -6.94 2.81 7.77
CA TYR A 382 -6.32 3.29 6.53
C TYR A 382 -6.61 2.37 5.34
N ILE A 383 -6.48 1.04 5.50
CA ILE A 383 -6.61 0.06 4.42
C ILE A 383 -8.06 -0.05 3.90
N LYS A 384 -9.06 -0.02 4.76
CA LYS A 384 -10.47 -0.14 4.35
C LYS A 384 -10.88 0.81 3.23
N PRO A 385 -10.66 2.13 3.32
CA PRO A 385 -10.95 3.05 2.21
C PRO A 385 -10.14 2.78 0.94
N VAL A 386 -8.92 2.28 1.09
CA VAL A 386 -8.05 1.90 -0.05
C VAL A 386 -8.66 0.75 -0.82
N VAL A 387 -9.12 -0.30 -0.14
CA VAL A 387 -9.83 -1.45 -0.71
C VAL A 387 -11.12 -1.02 -1.41
N VAL A 388 -11.97 -0.26 -0.72
CA VAL A 388 -13.25 0.22 -1.29
C VAL A 388 -13.03 1.04 -2.57
N ARG A 389 -11.99 1.88 -2.59
CA ARG A 389 -11.62 2.64 -3.79
C ARG A 389 -11.17 1.72 -4.92
N HIS A 390 -10.37 0.71 -4.63
CA HIS A 390 -9.91 -0.26 -5.62
C HIS A 390 -11.07 -1.07 -6.20
N ILE A 391 -12.00 -1.56 -5.37
CA ILE A 391 -13.22 -2.22 -5.81
C ILE A 391 -14.02 -1.34 -6.78
N ARG A 392 -14.26 -0.08 -6.39
CA ARG A 392 -15.06 0.87 -7.20
C ARG A 392 -14.39 1.25 -8.52
N ARG A 393 -13.05 1.29 -8.56
CA ARG A 393 -12.30 1.79 -9.73
C ARG A 393 -11.76 0.68 -10.63
N PHE A 394 -11.65 -0.55 -10.13
CA PHE A 394 -11.21 -1.72 -10.90
C PHE A 394 -12.28 -2.79 -10.98
N ALA A 395 -12.66 -3.41 -9.85
CA ALA A 395 -13.49 -4.61 -9.84
C ALA A 395 -14.90 -4.36 -10.41
N THR A 396 -15.60 -3.33 -9.95
CA THR A 396 -16.95 -2.98 -10.42
C THR A 396 -16.98 -2.61 -11.91
N PRO A 397 -16.07 -1.77 -12.45
CA PRO A 397 -16.04 -1.47 -13.89
C PRO A 397 -15.68 -2.66 -14.78
N THR A 398 -15.03 -3.68 -14.23
CA THR A 398 -14.67 -4.90 -14.96
C THR A 398 -15.83 -5.89 -15.04
N PHE A 399 -16.64 -5.96 -13.99
CA PHE A 399 -17.73 -6.92 -13.90
C PHE A 399 -18.82 -6.73 -14.97
N LYS A 400 -19.23 -5.50 -15.25
CA LYS A 400 -20.28 -5.22 -16.25
C LYS A 400 -19.92 -5.74 -17.65
N PRO A 401 -18.77 -5.40 -18.24
CA PRO A 401 -18.36 -5.92 -19.54
C PRO A 401 -18.17 -7.43 -19.56
N PHE A 402 -17.71 -8.02 -18.44
CA PHE A 402 -17.66 -9.47 -18.30
C PHE A 402 -19.06 -10.08 -18.46
N LEU A 403 -20.03 -9.61 -17.67
CA LEU A 403 -21.38 -10.15 -17.68
C LEU A 403 -22.07 -9.98 -19.05
N GLU A 404 -21.94 -8.80 -19.66
CA GLU A 404 -22.41 -8.53 -21.02
C GLU A 404 -21.79 -9.50 -22.04
N SER A 405 -20.46 -9.72 -21.95
CA SER A 405 -19.76 -10.64 -22.82
C SER A 405 -20.22 -12.10 -22.62
N ALA A 406 -20.46 -12.51 -21.38
CA ALA A 406 -20.92 -13.86 -21.06
C ALA A 406 -22.32 -14.16 -21.61
N VAL A 407 -23.23 -13.20 -21.50
CA VAL A 407 -24.59 -13.32 -22.06
C VAL A 407 -24.58 -13.26 -23.59
N MET A 408 -23.83 -12.35 -24.20
CA MET A 408 -23.74 -12.20 -25.66
C MET A 408 -23.13 -13.43 -26.34
N ASN A 409 -22.23 -14.13 -25.65
CA ASN A 409 -21.60 -15.34 -26.18
C ASN A 409 -22.30 -16.65 -25.75
N GLY A 410 -23.50 -16.55 -25.17
CA GLY A 410 -24.32 -17.71 -24.80
C GLY A 410 -23.77 -18.55 -23.65
N ARG A 411 -22.80 -18.04 -22.89
CA ARG A 411 -22.25 -18.72 -21.70
C ARG A 411 -23.16 -18.60 -20.47
N LEU A 412 -23.96 -17.54 -20.44
CA LEU A 412 -24.97 -17.29 -19.42
C LEU A 412 -26.33 -17.04 -20.08
N THR A 413 -27.37 -17.66 -19.54
CA THR A 413 -28.75 -17.39 -19.94
C THR A 413 -29.44 -16.69 -18.79
N LEU A 414 -29.60 -15.34 -18.91
CA LEU A 414 -30.20 -14.50 -17.88
C LEU A 414 -31.54 -13.95 -18.41
N PRO A 415 -32.68 -14.36 -17.84
CA PRO A 415 -34.01 -13.97 -18.30
C PRO A 415 -34.18 -12.45 -18.26
N GLY A 416 -34.56 -11.84 -19.42
CA GLY A 416 -34.82 -10.40 -19.51
C GLY A 416 -33.58 -9.48 -19.40
N PHE A 417 -32.36 -10.02 -19.47
CA PHE A 417 -31.12 -9.24 -19.36
C PHE A 417 -31.05 -8.07 -20.34
N PHE A 418 -31.38 -8.29 -21.60
CA PHE A 418 -31.32 -7.23 -22.62
C PHE A 418 -32.39 -6.13 -22.44
N ALA A 419 -33.50 -6.44 -21.77
CA ALA A 419 -34.53 -5.44 -21.47
C ALA A 419 -34.17 -4.63 -20.20
N ASN A 420 -33.64 -5.28 -19.17
CA ASN A 420 -33.24 -4.64 -17.92
C ASN A 420 -32.03 -5.35 -17.31
N PRO A 421 -30.79 -4.94 -17.60
CA PRO A 421 -29.60 -5.56 -17.05
C PRO A 421 -29.30 -5.18 -15.59
N ALA A 422 -29.90 -4.09 -15.07
CA ALA A 422 -29.56 -3.51 -13.80
C ALA A 422 -29.63 -4.47 -12.59
N PRO A 423 -30.64 -5.36 -12.46
CA PRO A 423 -30.71 -6.33 -11.37
C PRO A 423 -29.52 -7.30 -11.34
N TYR A 424 -28.96 -7.64 -12.52
CA TYR A 424 -27.86 -8.58 -12.66
C TYR A 424 -26.49 -7.97 -12.36
N TYR A 425 -26.38 -6.63 -12.32
CA TYR A 425 -25.14 -5.93 -11.95
C TYR A 425 -24.93 -5.80 -10.45
N LYS A 426 -25.84 -6.35 -9.64
CA LYS A 426 -25.68 -6.38 -8.19
C LYS A 426 -24.58 -7.37 -7.83
N ALA A 427 -23.50 -6.86 -7.29
CA ALA A 427 -22.32 -7.62 -6.89
C ALA A 427 -21.80 -7.14 -5.55
N GLU A 428 -21.31 -8.07 -4.77
CA GLU A 428 -20.57 -7.83 -3.55
C GLU A 428 -19.13 -8.30 -3.75
N TRP A 429 -18.20 -7.51 -3.23
CA TRP A 429 -16.78 -7.78 -3.35
C TRP A 429 -16.20 -7.98 -1.96
N GLN A 430 -15.69 -9.14 -1.71
CA GLN A 430 -15.24 -9.57 -0.39
C GLN A 430 -13.73 -9.39 -0.28
N PRO A 431 -13.26 -8.40 0.50
CA PRO A 431 -11.83 -8.20 0.71
C PRO A 431 -11.25 -9.34 1.55
N PRO A 432 -9.91 -9.52 1.52
CA PRO A 432 -9.27 -10.51 2.38
C PRO A 432 -9.55 -10.21 3.85
N GLY A 433 -9.86 -11.26 4.61
CA GLY A 433 -10.07 -11.17 6.05
C GLY A 433 -8.77 -10.80 6.76
N MET A 434 -8.85 -9.93 7.75
CA MET A 434 -7.70 -9.65 8.61
C MET A 434 -7.67 -10.64 9.78
N GLU A 435 -6.54 -11.32 9.96
CA GLU A 435 -6.35 -12.26 11.06
C GLU A 435 -6.40 -11.55 12.42
N SER A 436 -6.96 -12.23 13.41
CA SER A 436 -7.05 -11.74 14.78
C SER A 436 -5.74 -11.91 15.54
N ILE A 437 -5.39 -10.95 16.40
CA ILE A 437 -4.22 -11.05 17.30
C ILE A 437 -4.54 -12.02 18.47
N ASP A 438 -5.79 -12.07 18.94
CA ASP A 438 -6.25 -12.96 19.98
C ASP A 438 -7.56 -13.64 19.53
N PRO A 439 -7.46 -14.78 18.83
CA PRO A 439 -8.62 -15.46 18.28
C PRO A 439 -9.66 -15.87 19.33
N LEU A 440 -9.22 -16.22 20.54
CA LEU A 440 -10.15 -16.66 21.60
C LEU A 440 -10.99 -15.51 22.14
N ARG A 441 -10.37 -14.37 22.45
CA ARG A 441 -11.10 -13.20 22.94
C ARG A 441 -12.02 -12.62 21.89
N GLU A 442 -11.55 -12.56 20.65
CA GLU A 442 -12.34 -12.04 19.54
C GLU A 442 -13.53 -12.96 19.22
N SER A 443 -13.34 -14.28 19.25
CA SER A 443 -14.44 -15.23 19.05
C SER A 443 -15.49 -15.12 20.15
N LYS A 444 -15.09 -14.97 21.42
CA LYS A 444 -16.02 -14.74 22.54
C LYS A 444 -16.78 -13.43 22.40
N ALA A 445 -16.08 -12.34 22.05
CA ALA A 445 -16.71 -11.05 21.81
C ALA A 445 -17.70 -11.12 20.63
N THR A 446 -17.32 -11.77 19.54
CA THR A 446 -18.16 -11.97 18.35
C THR A 446 -19.42 -12.79 18.68
N ILE A 447 -19.31 -13.85 19.47
CA ILE A 447 -20.47 -14.63 19.92
C ILE A 447 -21.40 -13.73 20.74
N SER A 448 -20.86 -12.97 21.69
CA SER A 448 -21.65 -12.02 22.50
C SER A 448 -22.32 -10.93 21.66
N GLU A 449 -21.67 -10.45 20.60
CA GLU A 449 -22.25 -9.46 19.65
C GLU A 449 -23.40 -10.08 18.84
N ILE A 450 -23.27 -11.35 18.44
CA ILE A 450 -24.33 -12.09 17.72
C ILE A 450 -25.52 -12.35 18.66
N ASP A 451 -25.27 -12.80 19.88
CA ASP A 451 -26.31 -13.07 20.88
C ASP A 451 -27.06 -11.80 21.28
N ALA A 452 -26.37 -10.67 21.34
CA ALA A 452 -26.94 -9.35 21.58
C ALA A 452 -27.63 -8.73 20.35
N LEU A 453 -27.69 -9.42 19.21
CA LEU A 453 -28.25 -8.94 17.93
C LEU A 453 -27.58 -7.64 17.41
N ILE A 454 -26.34 -7.36 17.83
CA ILE A 454 -25.56 -6.21 17.37
C ILE A 454 -24.91 -6.50 16.03
N ARG A 455 -24.59 -7.79 15.77
CA ARG A 455 -23.88 -8.22 14.57
C ARG A 455 -24.48 -9.52 14.03
N SER A 456 -24.58 -9.64 12.70
CA SER A 456 -25.10 -10.86 12.09
C SER A 456 -24.00 -11.90 11.84
N PRO A 457 -24.33 -13.22 11.83
CA PRO A 457 -23.37 -14.26 11.43
C PRO A 457 -22.83 -14.05 10.03
N GLN A 458 -23.62 -13.46 9.13
CA GLN A 458 -23.21 -13.10 7.77
C GLN A 458 -22.09 -12.06 7.76
N GLU A 459 -22.22 -10.99 8.57
CA GLU A 459 -21.18 -9.97 8.71
C GLU A 459 -19.89 -10.53 9.28
N VAL A 460 -19.98 -11.50 10.19
CA VAL A 460 -18.81 -12.15 10.78
C VAL A 460 -18.08 -13.02 9.74
N ALA A 461 -18.83 -13.80 8.96
CA ALA A 461 -18.27 -14.58 7.87
C ALA A 461 -17.61 -13.66 6.83
N LEU A 462 -18.28 -12.58 6.46
CA LEU A 462 -17.78 -11.57 5.53
C LEU A 462 -16.47 -10.91 6.04
N ALA A 463 -16.42 -10.53 7.32
CA ALA A 463 -15.22 -9.94 7.92
C ALA A 463 -14.01 -10.90 7.94
N ARG A 464 -14.25 -12.20 7.88
CA ARG A 464 -13.22 -13.25 7.78
C ARG A 464 -12.90 -13.66 6.33
N GLY A 465 -13.45 -12.95 5.34
CA GLY A 465 -13.23 -13.23 3.92
C GLY A 465 -13.95 -14.49 3.42
N ARG A 466 -15.07 -14.89 4.07
CA ARG A 466 -15.83 -16.08 3.68
C ARG A 466 -17.28 -15.74 3.40
N ASP A 467 -17.83 -16.34 2.35
CA ASP A 467 -19.28 -16.27 2.11
C ASP A 467 -20.06 -17.15 3.09
N TYR A 468 -21.06 -16.56 3.74
CA TYR A 468 -21.85 -17.26 4.73
C TYR A 468 -22.65 -18.43 4.14
N GLN A 469 -23.19 -18.29 2.94
CA GLN A 469 -23.96 -19.36 2.30
C GLN A 469 -23.05 -20.53 1.92
N THR A 470 -21.90 -20.24 1.31
CA THR A 470 -20.88 -21.24 1.02
C THR A 470 -20.40 -21.93 2.29
N LEU A 471 -20.17 -21.17 3.37
CA LEU A 471 -19.79 -21.70 4.67
C LEU A 471 -20.83 -22.68 5.22
N ILE A 472 -22.12 -22.34 5.16
CA ILE A 472 -23.21 -23.20 5.60
C ILE A 472 -23.28 -24.49 4.75
N GLN A 473 -23.11 -24.40 3.43
CA GLN A 473 -23.08 -25.57 2.54
C GLN A 473 -21.89 -26.48 2.85
N GLU A 474 -20.71 -25.91 3.07
CA GLU A 474 -19.51 -26.66 3.48
C GLU A 474 -19.72 -27.38 4.82
N ILE A 475 -20.27 -26.69 5.82
CA ILE A 475 -20.59 -27.27 7.13
C ILE A 475 -21.62 -28.39 6.99
N LYS A 476 -22.66 -28.19 6.19
CA LYS A 476 -23.67 -29.21 5.91
C LYS A 476 -23.05 -30.44 5.26
N ARG A 477 -22.19 -30.25 4.26
CA ARG A 477 -21.46 -31.34 3.57
C ARG A 477 -20.52 -32.05 4.53
N ALA A 478 -19.77 -31.31 5.35
CA ALA A 478 -18.87 -31.89 6.35
C ALA A 478 -19.63 -32.73 7.38
N LYS A 479 -20.77 -32.24 7.90
CA LYS A 479 -21.64 -33.00 8.82
C LYS A 479 -22.20 -34.25 8.16
N GLN A 480 -22.57 -34.20 6.89
CA GLN A 480 -23.04 -35.39 6.16
C GLN A 480 -21.93 -36.43 6.01
N LEU A 481 -20.72 -36.01 5.62
CA LEU A 481 -19.55 -36.89 5.51
C LEU A 481 -19.18 -37.52 6.86
N GLN A 482 -19.25 -36.76 7.96
CA GLN A 482 -19.02 -37.28 9.30
C GLN A 482 -20.06 -38.33 9.69
N LYS A 483 -21.32 -38.08 9.37
CA LYS A 483 -22.42 -39.05 9.59
C LYS A 483 -22.24 -40.32 8.78
N ASP A 484 -21.88 -40.16 7.50
CA ASP A 484 -21.64 -41.30 6.58
C ASP A 484 -20.41 -42.13 7.00
N ALA A 485 -19.42 -41.49 7.62
CA ALA A 485 -18.22 -42.15 8.18
C ALA A 485 -18.44 -42.72 9.61
N GLY A 486 -19.64 -42.58 10.18
CA GLY A 486 -19.92 -43.03 11.54
C GLY A 486 -19.24 -42.23 12.67
N LEU A 487 -18.75 -41.04 12.34
CA LEU A 487 -18.09 -40.14 13.30
C LEU A 487 -19.14 -39.17 13.89
N GLU A 488 -19.71 -39.49 15.04
CA GLU A 488 -20.49 -38.53 15.80
C GLU A 488 -19.55 -37.59 16.58
N VAL A 489 -19.29 -36.41 16.06
CA VAL A 489 -18.67 -35.32 16.85
C VAL A 489 -19.76 -34.67 17.66
N VAL A 490 -19.89 -35.07 18.92
CA VAL A 490 -20.70 -34.36 19.90
C VAL A 490 -19.98 -33.05 20.22
N ILE A 491 -20.40 -31.96 19.59
CA ILE A 491 -20.01 -30.63 20.01
C ILE A 491 -20.79 -30.34 21.28
N ASP A 492 -20.18 -30.58 22.43
CA ASP A 492 -20.75 -30.25 23.73
C ASP A 492 -20.81 -28.71 23.86
N SER A 493 -22.01 -28.16 23.58
CA SER A 493 -22.29 -26.74 23.64
C SER A 493 -22.45 -26.23 25.09
N THR A 494 -22.12 -27.05 26.09
CA THR A 494 -22.35 -26.75 27.53
C THR A 494 -21.13 -26.26 28.31
N SER A 495 -20.05 -25.82 27.67
CA SER A 495 -18.91 -25.22 28.39
C SER A 495 -19.06 -23.72 28.70
N THR A 496 -20.27 -23.18 28.77
CA THR A 496 -20.55 -21.82 29.26
C THR A 496 -21.31 -21.85 30.57
N ALA A 497 -20.73 -22.39 31.62
CA ALA A 497 -21.24 -22.11 32.98
C ALA A 497 -20.12 -22.23 34.02
N ASN A 498 -19.24 -21.25 34.05
CA ASN A 498 -18.66 -20.86 35.33
C ASN A 498 -19.68 -19.98 36.06
N ASN A 499 -20.73 -20.60 36.63
CA ASN A 499 -21.59 -19.99 37.65
C ASN A 499 -21.23 -20.64 39.00
N PRO A 500 -20.49 -19.96 39.89
CA PRO A 500 -20.09 -20.53 41.18
C PRO A 500 -21.25 -20.71 42.19
N ALA A 501 -22.49 -20.49 41.77
CA ALA A 501 -23.67 -20.54 42.66
C ALA A 501 -24.50 -21.82 42.54
N ALA A 502 -24.10 -22.83 41.75
CA ALA A 502 -24.89 -24.06 41.56
C ALA A 502 -24.23 -25.34 42.10
N VAL A 503 -23.35 -25.22 43.12
CA VAL A 503 -22.86 -26.40 43.85
C VAL A 503 -23.56 -26.49 45.20
N ALA A 504 -24.85 -26.77 45.18
CA ALA A 504 -25.56 -27.33 46.33
C ALA A 504 -26.83 -28.06 45.84
N GLY A 505 -26.72 -29.37 45.69
CA GLY A 505 -27.87 -30.26 45.66
C GLY A 505 -28.24 -30.84 44.31
N GLN A 506 -27.60 -31.95 43.93
CA GLN A 506 -28.33 -33.18 43.57
C GLN A 506 -27.32 -34.33 43.42
N LYS A 507 -27.49 -35.31 44.32
CA LYS A 507 -26.92 -36.67 44.20
C LYS A 507 -27.80 -37.49 43.26
N ALA A 508 -27.11 -38.44 42.59
CA ALA A 508 -27.58 -39.67 41.95
C ALA A 508 -27.62 -39.56 40.40
N ASP A 509 -26.84 -40.24 39.69
CA ASP A 509 -26.75 -41.66 39.44
C ASP A 509 -25.49 -41.95 38.61
N GLY A 510 -24.80 -43.03 38.93
CA GLY A 510 -23.56 -43.36 38.28
C GLY A 510 -23.79 -44.06 36.92
N SER A 511 -23.33 -43.42 35.87
CA SER A 511 -22.86 -44.12 34.71
C SER A 511 -21.57 -43.47 34.25
N LYS A 512 -20.45 -44.10 34.61
CA LYS A 512 -19.12 -43.81 34.02
C LYS A 512 -19.19 -44.09 32.52
N ILE A 513 -19.05 -43.06 31.73
CA ILE A 513 -18.70 -43.22 30.32
C ILE A 513 -17.18 -43.25 30.31
N GLU A 514 -16.62 -44.47 30.28
CA GLU A 514 -15.22 -44.68 29.91
C GLU A 514 -15.06 -44.35 28.42
N VAL A 515 -14.33 -43.24 28.15
CA VAL A 515 -13.83 -42.95 26.81
C VAL A 515 -12.75 -44.02 26.52
N ARG A 516 -13.08 -45.04 25.73
CA ARG A 516 -12.07 -45.93 25.16
C ARG A 516 -11.23 -45.19 24.13
N THR A 517 -10.15 -44.55 24.57
CA THR A 517 -9.07 -44.05 23.74
C THR A 517 -7.96 -45.07 23.54
N GLN A 518 -8.13 -46.31 23.97
CA GLN A 518 -7.11 -47.38 23.90
C GLN A 518 -6.95 -48.03 22.51
N GLY A 519 -7.92 -47.96 21.63
CA GLY A 519 -7.79 -48.61 20.31
C GLY A 519 -6.99 -47.80 19.27
N VAL A 520 -6.99 -46.48 19.35
CA VAL A 520 -6.32 -45.62 18.34
C VAL A 520 -4.84 -45.37 18.67
N ALA A 521 -4.48 -45.46 19.94
CA ALA A 521 -3.06 -45.35 20.36
C ALA A 521 -2.28 -46.62 19.99
N ASP A 522 -2.90 -47.81 20.22
CA ASP A 522 -2.28 -49.08 19.90
C ASP A 522 -2.12 -49.31 18.39
N ASP A 523 -3.08 -48.83 17.57
CA ASP A 523 -2.98 -48.90 16.10
C ASP A 523 -1.93 -47.92 15.53
N LEU A 524 -1.75 -46.75 16.15
CA LEU A 524 -0.69 -45.80 15.76
C LEU A 524 0.69 -46.27 16.18
N GLU A 525 0.82 -46.94 17.31
CA GLU A 525 2.08 -47.51 17.79
C GLU A 525 2.48 -48.74 16.92
N ALA A 526 1.55 -49.56 16.54
CA ALA A 526 1.74 -50.67 15.61
C ALA A 526 2.18 -50.17 14.20
N LEU A 527 1.57 -49.11 13.71
CA LEU A 527 1.92 -48.48 12.43
C LEU A 527 3.29 -47.80 12.44
N LEU A 528 3.67 -47.19 13.57
CA LEU A 528 5.01 -46.60 13.78
C LEU A 528 6.10 -47.68 13.84
N ILE A 529 5.84 -48.82 14.48
CA ILE A 529 6.76 -49.95 14.52
C ILE A 529 6.93 -50.57 13.12
N GLU A 530 5.87 -50.71 12.35
CA GLU A 530 5.94 -51.24 10.97
C GLU A 530 6.69 -50.27 10.03
N ILE A 531 6.59 -48.95 10.23
CA ILE A 531 7.36 -47.94 9.48
C ILE A 531 8.84 -47.98 9.86
N LEU A 532 9.16 -48.15 11.14
CA LEU A 532 10.54 -48.21 11.63
C LEU A 532 11.25 -49.50 11.12
N ASP A 533 10.57 -50.64 11.12
CA ASP A 533 11.10 -51.91 10.55
C ASP A 533 11.34 -51.83 9.03
N ARG A 534 10.55 -51.02 8.31
CA ARG A 534 10.79 -50.78 6.89
C ARG A 534 11.94 -49.80 6.60
N VAL A 535 12.22 -48.89 7.51
CA VAL A 535 13.36 -47.96 7.38
C VAL A 535 14.68 -48.67 7.63
N ASP A 536 14.74 -49.61 8.58
CA ASP A 536 15.95 -50.40 8.86
C ASP A 536 16.31 -51.42 7.76
N THR A 537 15.37 -51.79 6.89
CA THR A 537 15.62 -52.66 5.73
C THR A 537 16.12 -51.94 4.48
N ILE A 538 16.28 -50.59 4.51
CA ILE A 538 16.70 -49.76 3.35
C ILE A 538 18.12 -49.19 3.54
N THR A 539 18.92 -49.64 4.46
CA THR A 539 20.34 -49.28 4.48
C THR A 539 21.14 -50.25 3.61
N PRO A 540 21.66 -49.83 2.44
CA PRO A 540 22.61 -50.64 1.69
C PRO A 540 23.99 -50.57 2.36
N THR A 541 24.52 -51.70 2.69
CA THR A 541 25.95 -51.91 2.92
C THR A 541 26.73 -51.56 1.67
N ALA A 542 27.59 -50.53 1.72
CA ALA A 542 28.94 -50.45 1.17
C ALA A 542 29.53 -49.05 1.42
#